data_a4e7d6ccb1060c9cdddc5db638d0ff0b
#
_entry.id   a4e7d6ccb1060c9cdddc5db638d0ff0b
#
_cell.length_a   1.000
_cell.length_b   1.000
_cell.length_c   1.000
_cell.angle_alpha   90.00
_cell.angle_beta   90.00
_cell.angle_gamma   90.00
#
_symmetry.space_group_name_H-M   'P 1'
#
loop_
_entity.id
_entity.type
_entity.pdbx_description
1 polymer ?
#
loop_
_entity_poly.entity_id
_entity_poly.type
_entity_poly.pdbx_seq_one_letter_code
_entity_poly.pdbx_strand_id
1 'polypeptide(L)'
;MRSQQTEFAEFFQASWEPCLRAVVAVAGARPQAEDQVAEAFARAWGSWRKVRQHPAPQAWVVRTALNTGTSWWRRRNRELPLADHDLTAPAGPGEGPDGGLDGTLLTAIRRLPQRQREVIALRIFLDLDTATISRELGIEAGTVRMHLSRAVAALRRELAPTTKSTEADQ
;
A
#
# COMPACT_ATOMS: atom_id res chain seq x y z
N MET A 1 -24.23 13.61 -21.31
CA MET A 1 -23.37 14.02 -20.16
C MET A 1 -23.49 12.98 -19.08
N ARG A 2 -22.37 12.31 -18.74
CA ARG A 2 -22.36 11.42 -17.58
C ARG A 2 -22.46 12.28 -16.32
N SER A 3 -23.30 11.87 -15.37
CA SER A 3 -23.39 12.59 -14.10
C SER A 3 -22.12 12.39 -13.26
N GLN A 4 -21.76 13.34 -12.42
CA GLN A 4 -20.63 13.18 -11.47
C GLN A 4 -20.75 11.90 -10.64
N GLN A 5 -21.98 11.53 -10.30
CA GLN A 5 -22.29 10.33 -9.55
C GLN A 5 -21.94 9.06 -10.33
N THR A 6 -22.26 9.00 -11.62
CA THR A 6 -21.92 7.85 -12.48
C THR A 6 -20.41 7.73 -12.65
N GLU A 7 -19.70 8.85 -12.92
CA GLU A 7 -18.25 8.85 -13.06
C GLU A 7 -17.55 8.38 -11.76
N PHE A 8 -18.01 8.85 -10.61
CA PHE A 8 -17.46 8.43 -9.33
C PHE A 8 -17.74 6.96 -9.03
N ALA A 9 -18.95 6.47 -9.32
CA ALA A 9 -19.31 5.07 -9.12
C ALA A 9 -18.43 4.14 -9.98
N GLU A 10 -18.19 4.48 -11.23
CA GLU A 10 -17.27 3.74 -12.12
C GLU A 10 -15.85 3.75 -11.56
N PHE A 11 -15.36 4.91 -11.12
CA PHE A 11 -14.05 5.05 -10.50
C PHE A 11 -13.94 4.21 -9.22
N PHE A 12 -14.92 4.29 -8.34
CA PHE A 12 -14.98 3.53 -7.10
C PHE A 12 -14.91 2.02 -7.35
N GLN A 13 -15.76 1.51 -8.26
CA GLN A 13 -15.79 0.08 -8.60
C GLN A 13 -14.46 -0.41 -9.18
N ALA A 14 -13.84 0.37 -10.07
CA ALA A 14 -12.58 0.00 -10.69
C ALA A 14 -11.38 0.11 -9.74
N SER A 15 -11.45 0.99 -8.73
CA SER A 15 -10.29 1.39 -7.93
C SER A 15 -10.28 0.85 -6.51
N TRP A 16 -11.40 0.35 -5.99
CA TRP A 16 -11.51 -0.13 -4.61
C TRP A 16 -10.48 -1.21 -4.29
N GLU A 17 -10.49 -2.30 -5.05
CA GLU A 17 -9.61 -3.44 -4.76
C GLU A 17 -8.12 -3.12 -4.96
N PRO A 18 -7.69 -2.46 -6.05
CA PRO A 18 -6.29 -2.04 -6.19
C PRO A 18 -5.82 -1.12 -5.06
N CYS A 19 -6.63 -0.14 -4.67
CA CYS A 19 -6.31 0.78 -3.57
C CYS A 19 -6.22 0.04 -2.23
N LEU A 20 -7.17 -0.87 -1.96
CA LEU A 20 -7.17 -1.68 -0.74
C LEU A 20 -5.90 -2.53 -0.65
N ARG A 21 -5.53 -3.23 -1.71
CA ARG A 21 -4.31 -4.04 -1.76
C ARG A 21 -3.05 -3.21 -1.51
N ALA A 22 -2.95 -2.04 -2.12
CA ALA A 22 -1.85 -1.13 -1.90
C ALA A 22 -1.76 -0.68 -0.43
N VAL A 23 -2.87 -0.31 0.19
CA VAL A 23 -2.92 0.11 1.60
C VAL A 23 -2.61 -1.05 2.53
N VAL A 24 -3.14 -2.24 2.28
CA VAL A 24 -2.81 -3.46 3.05
C VAL A 24 -1.33 -3.79 2.96
N ALA A 25 -0.73 -3.67 1.78
CA ALA A 25 0.70 -3.92 1.57
C ALA A 25 1.59 -2.97 2.38
N VAL A 26 1.19 -1.69 2.51
CA VAL A 26 1.97 -0.67 3.21
C VAL A 26 1.68 -0.65 4.72
N ALA A 27 0.40 -0.64 5.09
CA ALA A 27 -0.04 -0.37 6.46
C ALA A 27 -0.34 -1.62 7.30
N GLY A 28 -0.57 -2.78 6.69
CA GLY A 28 -0.73 -4.04 7.38
C GLY A 28 -2.17 -4.57 7.46
N ALA A 29 -2.82 -4.54 8.62
CA ALA A 29 -4.06 -5.27 8.87
C ALA A 29 -5.23 -4.86 7.95
N ARG A 30 -5.86 -5.85 7.29
CA ARG A 30 -6.94 -5.65 6.32
C ARG A 30 -8.15 -4.89 6.88
N PRO A 31 -8.69 -5.20 8.09
CA PRO A 31 -9.84 -4.46 8.61
C PRO A 31 -9.60 -2.96 8.75
N GLN A 32 -8.40 -2.57 9.22
CA GLN A 32 -8.02 -1.17 9.34
C GLN A 32 -7.81 -0.52 7.97
N ALA A 33 -7.24 -1.25 7.02
CA ALA A 33 -7.04 -0.77 5.66
C ALA A 33 -8.39 -0.52 4.95
N GLU A 34 -9.37 -1.39 5.15
CA GLU A 34 -10.73 -1.21 4.62
C GLU A 34 -11.37 0.09 5.14
N ASP A 35 -11.29 0.36 6.43
CA ASP A 35 -11.80 1.59 7.02
C ASP A 35 -11.07 2.83 6.47
N GLN A 36 -9.75 2.77 6.35
CA GLN A 36 -8.94 3.86 5.80
C GLN A 36 -9.26 4.15 4.34
N VAL A 37 -9.42 3.11 3.54
CA VAL A 37 -9.76 3.23 2.11
C VAL A 37 -11.19 3.74 1.95
N ALA A 38 -12.15 3.25 2.75
CA ALA A 38 -13.52 3.76 2.74
C ALA A 38 -13.58 5.26 3.06
N GLU A 39 -12.86 5.70 4.09
CA GLU A 39 -12.74 7.12 4.45
C GLU A 39 -12.08 7.94 3.33
N ALA A 40 -11.05 7.40 2.70
CA ALA A 40 -10.37 8.07 1.58
C ALA A 40 -11.31 8.25 0.37
N PHE A 41 -12.12 7.24 0.04
CA PHE A 41 -13.14 7.37 -1.01
C PHE A 41 -14.26 8.34 -0.65
N ALA A 42 -14.69 8.39 0.62
CA ALA A 42 -15.65 9.39 1.07
C ALA A 42 -15.12 10.81 0.89
N ARG A 43 -13.85 11.04 1.21
CA ARG A 43 -13.18 12.34 0.96
C ARG A 43 -13.01 12.63 -0.52
N ALA A 44 -12.71 11.59 -1.32
CA ALA A 44 -12.62 11.73 -2.78
C ALA A 44 -13.96 12.15 -3.37
N TRP A 45 -15.08 11.60 -2.88
CA TRP A 45 -16.42 12.04 -3.28
C TRP A 45 -16.66 13.50 -2.96
N GLY A 46 -16.37 13.93 -1.74
CA GLY A 46 -16.51 15.33 -1.31
C GLY A 46 -15.65 16.32 -2.10
N SER A 47 -14.59 15.83 -2.74
CA SER A 47 -13.66 16.63 -3.55
C SER A 47 -13.56 16.15 -5.00
N TRP A 48 -14.57 15.42 -5.50
CA TRP A 48 -14.50 14.70 -6.76
C TRP A 48 -14.11 15.55 -7.95
N ARG A 49 -14.56 16.79 -8.01
CA ARG A 49 -14.20 17.75 -9.09
C ARG A 49 -12.67 17.96 -9.19
N LYS A 50 -11.96 17.89 -8.07
CA LYS A 50 -10.49 18.01 -8.01
C LYS A 50 -9.83 16.65 -8.24
N VAL A 51 -10.33 15.61 -7.56
CA VAL A 51 -9.73 14.27 -7.59
C VAL A 51 -9.77 13.67 -8.99
N ARG A 52 -10.86 13.82 -9.72
CA ARG A 52 -10.97 13.32 -11.11
C ARG A 52 -9.99 13.98 -12.09
N GLN A 53 -9.52 15.18 -11.77
CA GLN A 53 -8.52 15.90 -12.59
C GLN A 53 -7.08 15.59 -12.15
N HIS A 54 -6.92 14.84 -11.07
CA HIS A 54 -5.59 14.44 -10.59
C HIS A 54 -4.94 13.49 -11.60
N PRO A 55 -3.62 13.62 -11.89
CA PRO A 55 -2.92 12.74 -12.82
C PRO A 55 -2.99 11.25 -12.46
N ALA A 56 -3.12 10.95 -11.17
CA ALA A 56 -3.26 9.59 -10.64
C ALA A 56 -4.30 9.56 -9.50
N PRO A 57 -5.61 9.52 -9.82
CA PRO A 57 -6.66 9.58 -8.79
C PRO A 57 -6.58 8.44 -7.76
N GLN A 58 -6.20 7.25 -8.20
CA GLN A 58 -6.01 6.09 -7.30
C GLN A 58 -4.86 6.33 -6.30
N ALA A 59 -3.76 6.92 -6.75
CA ALA A 59 -2.65 7.28 -5.87
C ALA A 59 -3.06 8.32 -4.83
N TRP A 60 -3.90 9.28 -5.21
CA TRP A 60 -4.50 10.24 -4.28
C TRP A 60 -5.31 9.53 -3.19
N VAL A 61 -6.13 8.54 -3.55
CA VAL A 61 -6.91 7.74 -2.59
C VAL A 61 -5.98 6.97 -1.65
N VAL A 62 -4.99 6.26 -2.16
CA VAL A 62 -4.03 5.49 -1.35
C VAL A 62 -3.28 6.40 -0.38
N ARG A 63 -2.76 7.53 -0.84
CA ARG A 63 -2.07 8.50 0.04
C ARG A 63 -2.99 9.06 1.12
N THR A 64 -4.22 9.37 0.76
CA THR A 64 -5.23 9.85 1.71
C THR A 64 -5.53 8.79 2.77
N ALA A 65 -5.70 7.53 2.37
CA ALA A 65 -5.91 6.42 3.27
C ALA A 65 -4.73 6.23 4.24
N LEU A 66 -3.50 6.22 3.73
CA LEU A 66 -2.29 6.07 4.55
C LEU A 66 -2.10 7.24 5.53
N ASN A 67 -2.37 8.47 5.09
CA ASN A 67 -2.29 9.66 5.96
C ASN A 67 -3.35 9.63 7.07
N THR A 68 -4.55 9.15 6.78
CA THR A 68 -5.61 8.97 7.78
C THR A 68 -5.20 7.95 8.84
N GLY A 69 -4.64 6.84 8.43
CA GLY A 69 -4.12 5.81 9.34
C GLY A 69 -3.02 6.34 10.25
N THR A 70 -2.07 7.09 9.71
CA THR A 70 -0.99 7.71 10.49
C THR A 70 -1.52 8.74 11.50
N SER A 71 -2.51 9.54 11.10
CA SER A 71 -3.15 10.53 12.00
C SER A 71 -3.89 9.87 13.15
N TRP A 72 -4.62 8.79 12.89
CA TRP A 72 -5.34 8.02 13.91
C TRP A 72 -4.37 7.34 14.89
N TRP A 73 -3.28 6.76 14.39
CA TRP A 73 -2.23 6.12 15.19
C TRP A 73 -1.50 7.15 16.07
N ARG A 74 -1.19 8.34 15.54
CA ARG A 74 -0.60 9.44 16.32
C ARG A 74 -1.53 9.94 17.43
N ARG A 75 -2.85 10.00 17.20
CA ARG A 75 -3.82 10.34 18.24
C ARG A 75 -3.86 9.28 19.33
N ARG A 76 -3.89 8.01 18.96
CA ARG A 76 -3.91 6.89 19.89
C ARG A 76 -2.63 6.81 20.73
N ASN A 77 -1.47 7.09 20.13
CA ASN A 77 -0.19 7.11 20.86
C ASN A 77 0.02 8.32 21.75
N ARG A 78 -0.73 9.42 21.58
CA ARG A 78 -0.72 10.55 22.54
C ARG A 78 -1.42 10.21 23.84
N GLU A 79 -2.29 9.23 23.83
CA GLU A 79 -3.02 8.76 25.03
C GLU A 79 -2.26 7.66 25.80
N LEU A 80 -1.11 7.18 25.27
CA LEU A 80 -0.23 6.22 25.91
C LEU A 80 1.12 6.88 26.22
N PRO A 81 1.70 6.68 27.44
CA PRO A 81 3.00 7.24 27.77
C PRO A 81 4.08 6.76 26.83
N LEU A 82 4.97 7.66 26.44
CA LEU A 82 6.15 7.45 25.59
C LEU A 82 6.97 6.24 26.07
N ALA A 83 6.82 5.12 25.39
CA ALA A 83 7.86 4.12 25.28
C ALA A 83 8.41 4.23 23.86
N ASP A 84 9.71 4.38 23.77
CA ASP A 84 10.53 4.43 22.57
C ASP A 84 10.17 3.23 21.67
N HIS A 85 9.33 3.47 20.67
CA HIS A 85 8.99 2.45 19.69
C HIS A 85 9.36 2.95 18.31
N ASP A 86 10.51 2.43 17.88
CA ASP A 86 10.88 2.22 16.51
C ASP A 86 9.62 1.97 15.65
N LEU A 87 9.41 2.77 14.59
CA LEU A 87 8.21 2.77 13.73
C LEU A 87 8.10 1.52 12.84
N THR A 88 8.71 0.44 13.23
CA THR A 88 8.53 -0.91 12.75
C THR A 88 7.64 -1.68 13.71
N ALA A 89 6.36 -1.30 13.78
CA ALA A 89 5.39 -2.24 14.34
C ALA A 89 5.37 -3.46 13.41
N PRO A 90 5.77 -4.65 13.87
CA PRO A 90 5.55 -5.85 13.08
C PRO A 90 4.04 -5.98 12.94
N ALA A 91 3.54 -5.85 11.71
CA ALA A 91 2.22 -6.34 11.40
C ALA A 91 2.20 -7.80 11.82
N GLY A 92 1.44 -8.13 12.85
CA GLY A 92 1.21 -9.51 13.23
C GLY A 92 0.75 -10.32 12.02
N PRO A 93 0.92 -11.64 12.00
CA PRO A 93 0.45 -12.47 10.91
C PRO A 93 -1.06 -12.23 10.78
N GLY A 94 -1.44 -11.42 9.79
CA GLY A 94 -2.83 -11.25 9.41
C GLY A 94 -3.27 -12.54 8.75
N GLU A 95 -3.82 -13.45 9.53
CA GLU A 95 -4.59 -14.56 9.02
C GLU A 95 -5.88 -13.99 8.43
N GLY A 96 -5.82 -13.63 7.14
CA GLY A 96 -7.00 -13.44 6.32
C GLY A 96 -7.16 -14.64 5.40
N PRO A 97 -8.36 -14.95 4.91
CA PRO A 97 -8.65 -16.12 4.08
C PRO A 97 -7.99 -16.10 2.69
N ASP A 98 -7.16 -15.14 2.38
CA ASP A 98 -6.40 -15.02 1.13
C ASP A 98 -5.05 -15.75 1.23
N GLY A 99 -5.06 -17.03 1.61
CA GLY A 99 -3.87 -17.90 1.66
C GLY A 99 -3.32 -18.33 0.30
N GLY A 100 -3.41 -17.47 -0.72
CA GLY A 100 -2.82 -17.68 -2.04
C GLY A 100 -1.53 -16.91 -2.24
N LEU A 101 -1.04 -16.89 -3.49
CA LEU A 101 0.13 -16.11 -3.92
C LEU A 101 0.08 -14.65 -3.48
N ASP A 102 -1.11 -14.06 -3.47
CA ASP A 102 -1.34 -12.69 -3.01
C ASP A 102 -0.99 -12.50 -1.52
N GLY A 103 -1.36 -13.43 -0.65
CA GLY A 103 -1.04 -13.36 0.78
C GLY A 103 0.46 -13.48 1.06
N THR A 104 1.15 -14.34 0.31
CA THR A 104 2.61 -14.50 0.40
C THR A 104 3.33 -13.24 -0.09
N LEU A 105 2.88 -12.67 -1.21
CA LEU A 105 3.43 -11.43 -1.73
C LEU A 105 3.22 -10.26 -0.77
N LEU A 106 2.00 -10.10 -0.24
CA LEU A 106 1.70 -9.05 0.73
C LEU A 106 2.55 -9.17 2.00
N THR A 107 2.75 -10.39 2.49
CA THR A 107 3.61 -10.66 3.65
C THR A 107 5.07 -10.29 3.34
N ALA A 108 5.58 -10.65 2.16
CA ALA A 108 6.94 -10.30 1.75
C ALA A 108 7.12 -8.77 1.61
N ILE A 109 6.14 -8.07 1.03
CA ILE A 109 6.17 -6.60 0.91
C ILE A 109 6.23 -5.95 2.29
N ARG A 110 5.47 -6.44 3.27
CA ARG A 110 5.46 -5.88 4.64
C ARG A 110 6.80 -5.94 5.35
N ARG A 111 7.68 -6.87 4.96
CA ARG A 111 9.04 -6.99 5.51
C ARG A 111 10.01 -5.98 4.92
N LEU A 112 9.64 -5.29 3.84
CA LEU A 112 10.46 -4.24 3.24
C LEU A 112 10.48 -2.97 4.13
N PRO A 113 11.55 -2.16 4.06
CA PRO A 113 11.55 -0.81 4.61
C PRO A 113 10.39 0.02 4.06
N GLN A 114 9.86 0.94 4.86
CA GLN A 114 8.64 1.69 4.55
C GLN A 114 8.65 2.31 3.14
N ARG A 115 9.70 3.03 2.76
CA ARG A 115 9.79 3.66 1.43
C ARG A 115 9.80 2.65 0.29
N GLN A 116 10.44 1.51 0.48
CA GLN A 116 10.40 0.43 -0.51
C GLN A 116 9.01 -0.17 -0.63
N ARG A 117 8.27 -0.32 0.49
CA ARG A 117 6.86 -0.78 0.48
C ARG A 117 5.96 0.18 -0.28
N GLU A 118 6.07 1.48 -0.01
CA GLU A 118 5.28 2.51 -0.67
C GLU A 118 5.50 2.50 -2.18
N VAL A 119 6.75 2.51 -2.60
CA VAL A 119 7.11 2.54 -4.02
C VAL A 119 6.66 1.27 -4.74
N ILE A 120 6.91 0.09 -4.15
CA ILE A 120 6.54 -1.19 -4.80
C ILE A 120 5.02 -1.40 -4.80
N ALA A 121 4.31 -0.97 -3.77
CA ALA A 121 2.85 -1.06 -3.72
C ALA A 121 2.19 -0.21 -4.81
N LEU A 122 2.63 1.02 -4.99
CA LEU A 122 2.14 1.89 -6.06
C LEU A 122 2.45 1.32 -7.45
N ARG A 123 3.61 0.69 -7.62
CA ARG A 123 4.00 0.05 -8.88
C ARG A 123 3.18 -1.19 -9.20
N ILE A 124 3.03 -2.10 -8.24
CA ILE A 124 2.37 -3.40 -8.47
C ILE A 124 0.84 -3.26 -8.54
N PHE A 125 0.24 -2.57 -7.57
CA PHE A 125 -1.22 -2.56 -7.42
C PHE A 125 -1.91 -1.46 -8.20
N LEU A 126 -1.25 -0.33 -8.44
CA LEU A 126 -1.80 0.78 -9.21
C LEU A 126 -1.16 0.95 -10.59
N ASP A 127 -0.19 0.11 -10.94
CA ASP A 127 0.53 0.15 -12.23
C ASP A 127 1.07 1.54 -12.59
N LEU A 128 1.58 2.28 -11.61
CA LEU A 128 2.11 3.62 -11.82
C LEU A 128 3.54 3.56 -12.34
N ASP A 129 3.87 4.45 -13.27
CA ASP A 129 5.23 4.65 -13.74
C ASP A 129 6.11 5.39 -12.72
N THR A 130 7.41 5.34 -12.93
CA THR A 130 8.41 5.98 -12.06
C THR A 130 8.18 7.49 -11.91
N ALA A 131 7.80 8.18 -12.98
CA ALA A 131 7.57 9.63 -12.96
C ALA A 131 6.36 9.98 -12.10
N THR A 132 5.29 9.21 -12.22
CA THR A 132 4.07 9.39 -11.41
C THR A 132 4.34 9.07 -9.94
N ILE A 133 5.02 7.98 -9.63
CA ILE A 133 5.41 7.63 -8.26
C ILE A 133 6.30 8.73 -7.65
N SER A 134 7.25 9.26 -8.42
CA SER A 134 8.11 10.38 -8.02
C SER A 134 7.30 11.60 -7.58
N ARG A 135 6.32 12.00 -8.39
CA ARG A 135 5.43 13.13 -8.07
C ARG A 135 4.56 12.85 -6.85
N GLU A 136 4.00 11.66 -6.76
CA GLU A 136 3.09 11.30 -5.68
C GLU A 136 3.79 11.20 -4.32
N LEU A 137 5.01 10.69 -4.28
CA LEU A 137 5.78 10.57 -3.04
C LEU A 137 6.68 11.77 -2.75
N GLY A 138 6.83 12.71 -3.69
CA GLY A 138 7.69 13.87 -3.53
C GLY A 138 9.18 13.50 -3.42
N ILE A 139 9.63 12.46 -4.13
CA ILE A 139 11.02 12.01 -4.19
C ILE A 139 11.51 11.98 -5.64
N GLU A 140 12.80 12.08 -5.86
CA GLU A 140 13.36 12.07 -7.20
C GLU A 140 13.17 10.73 -7.92
N ALA A 141 13.01 10.76 -9.23
CA ALA A 141 12.83 9.55 -10.05
C ALA A 141 14.00 8.55 -9.92
N GLY A 142 15.23 9.03 -9.72
CA GLY A 142 16.38 8.19 -9.42
C GLY A 142 16.24 7.44 -8.11
N THR A 143 15.71 8.09 -7.09
CA THR A 143 15.40 7.49 -5.79
C THR A 143 14.29 6.46 -5.89
N VAL A 144 13.25 6.72 -6.70
CA VAL A 144 12.19 5.73 -6.97
C VAL A 144 12.78 4.49 -7.61
N ARG A 145 13.62 4.63 -8.65
CA ARG A 145 14.28 3.49 -9.30
C ARG A 145 15.14 2.68 -8.33
N MET A 146 15.89 3.36 -7.46
CA MET A 146 16.70 2.71 -6.43
C MET A 146 15.83 1.88 -5.47
N HIS A 147 14.74 2.45 -4.96
CA HIS A 147 13.82 1.74 -4.08
C HIS A 147 13.14 0.56 -4.78
N LEU A 148 12.71 0.74 -6.04
CA LEU A 148 12.15 -0.36 -6.84
C LEU A 148 13.15 -1.51 -7.02
N SER A 149 14.39 -1.20 -7.39
CA SER A 149 15.44 -2.21 -7.59
C SER A 149 15.72 -2.99 -6.31
N ARG A 150 15.85 -2.31 -5.18
CA ARG A 150 16.06 -2.95 -3.87
C ARG A 150 14.86 -3.78 -3.43
N ALA A 151 13.64 -3.25 -3.60
CA ALA A 151 12.42 -3.96 -3.27
C ALA A 151 12.27 -5.24 -4.11
N VAL A 152 12.46 -5.17 -5.42
CA VAL A 152 12.39 -6.33 -6.30
C VAL A 152 13.45 -7.38 -5.94
N ALA A 153 14.68 -6.97 -5.66
CA ALA A 153 15.75 -7.89 -5.24
C ALA A 153 15.40 -8.60 -3.92
N ALA A 154 14.85 -7.88 -2.94
CA ALA A 154 14.43 -8.44 -1.67
C ALA A 154 13.24 -9.40 -1.84
N LEU A 155 12.24 -9.05 -2.64
CA LEU A 155 11.09 -9.89 -2.91
C LEU A 155 11.48 -11.17 -3.65
N ARG A 156 12.39 -11.10 -4.61
CA ARG A 156 12.91 -12.28 -5.31
C ARG A 156 13.58 -13.26 -4.36
N ARG A 157 14.34 -12.78 -3.38
CA ARG A 157 14.97 -13.63 -2.36
C ARG A 157 13.93 -14.26 -1.42
N GLU A 158 12.94 -13.49 -1.00
CA GLU A 158 11.89 -13.94 -0.09
C GLU A 158 10.95 -14.96 -0.74
N LEU A 159 10.62 -14.75 -2.02
CA LEU A 159 9.68 -15.57 -2.77
C LEU A 159 10.35 -16.71 -3.57
N ALA A 160 11.70 -16.81 -3.53
CA ALA A 160 12.40 -17.91 -4.15
C ALA A 160 11.93 -19.23 -3.53
N PRO A 161 11.65 -20.28 -4.34
CA PRO A 161 11.32 -21.58 -3.79
C PRO A 161 12.49 -22.06 -2.94
N THR A 162 12.22 -22.39 -1.68
CA THR A 162 13.21 -23.02 -0.80
C THR A 162 13.51 -24.39 -1.40
N THR A 163 14.58 -24.50 -2.16
CA THR A 163 15.18 -25.80 -2.48
C THR A 163 15.67 -26.36 -1.15
N LYS A 164 14.82 -27.11 -0.47
CA LYS A 164 15.28 -28.04 0.54
C LYS A 164 16.24 -28.99 -0.17
N SER A 165 17.53 -28.79 0.06
CA SER A 165 18.52 -29.83 -0.17
C SER A 165 18.12 -31.01 0.70
N THR A 166 17.39 -31.94 0.07
CA THR A 166 17.33 -33.30 0.59
C THR A 166 18.66 -33.93 0.16
N GLU A 167 19.71 -33.63 0.90
CA GLU A 167 20.80 -34.57 0.96
C GLU A 167 20.35 -35.68 1.89
N ALA A 168 19.78 -36.68 1.24
CA ALA A 168 19.57 -37.96 1.89
C ALA A 168 20.94 -38.57 2.15
N ASP A 169 21.14 -38.85 3.40
CA ASP A 169 22.07 -39.78 3.96
C ASP A 169 22.04 -41.11 3.20
N GLN A 170 23.18 -41.53 2.67
CA GLN A 170 23.53 -42.91 2.43
C GLN A 170 24.86 -43.25 3.09
#